data_4a1513ae1c110e10520e40dbafab98a5
#
_entry.id   4a1513ae1c110e10520e40dbafab98a5
#
_cell.length_a   1.000
_cell.length_b   1.000
_cell.length_c   1.000
_cell.angle_alpha   90.00
_cell.angle_beta   90.00
_cell.angle_gamma   90.00
#
_symmetry.space_group_name_H-M   'P 1'
#
loop_
_entity.id
_entity.type
_entity.pdbx_description
1 polymer ?
#
loop_
_entity_poly.entity_id
_entity_poly.type
_entity_poly.pdbx_seq_one_letter_code
_entity_poly.pdbx_strand_id
1 'polypeptide(L)'
;MNSKFKTIIKDAMPNIVLAFATSFMLFFYEPIIMYANNINDLWFDIGILIKPVMAMFLASFITISLLLTLLNLFFKKVIKKESIFYVIFIIANILFITTYIEGNYLSGMLPPLDGTKIIWSDYTKASVISAAILIVVTILTIILIGKVKFTKTISILKYIDLAVVAMLLVSFATTTLTTDTYKEKENVVTATATNLDTYSSNENFIIFLLDAVDSKMFNKALTSNKKYKDFLSDFTYYPDTMGAYPFTRDSIPFILSGVWNNNENNIHDYYVNALDNSPLLKKLEEKKYDINIYDSEIMYDNNNAAKRVNNLFFSKQYKFKNFIKNELRYISFKYLPFYLKQYSSIEKMNFNESKEEVQDIFDERDTTFYNEYLKRELKLTNNNQFKFIHIEGAHVPFDLDEYVNLISNGTYEQKLVTCFNITNKYLEQLKKLGIYDNANIIIMSDHGYSFIGPEGRQNPILYIKTKNDKHNKTVESAKKISYDDLQGAYEEILNGANTKTLFSDINNDRDRRYLFYIYNQEDHMIEYNQKGHAWDNDTMIPTGKEFNR
;
A
#
# COMPACT_ATOMS: atom_id res chain seq x y z
N MET A 1 -31.81 8.47 -45.42
CA MET A 1 -31.54 7.27 -44.60
C MET A 1 -32.70 6.29 -44.74
N ASN A 2 -32.43 5.09 -45.25
CA ASN A 2 -33.44 4.11 -45.68
C ASN A 2 -34.34 3.67 -44.49
N SER A 3 -35.66 3.55 -44.65
CA SER A 3 -36.61 3.22 -43.56
C SER A 3 -36.27 1.91 -42.83
N LYS A 4 -35.71 0.93 -43.54
CA LYS A 4 -35.17 -0.31 -42.95
C LYS A 4 -34.00 -0.06 -41.97
N PHE A 5 -33.13 0.90 -42.27
CA PHE A 5 -32.01 1.24 -41.42
C PHE A 5 -32.44 1.92 -40.12
N LYS A 6 -33.46 2.81 -40.19
CA LYS A 6 -34.08 3.42 -39.00
C LYS A 6 -34.68 2.38 -38.05
N THR A 7 -35.35 1.35 -38.63
CA THR A 7 -35.96 0.28 -37.83
C THR A 7 -34.90 -0.58 -37.14
N ILE A 8 -33.80 -0.93 -37.84
CA ILE A 8 -32.69 -1.71 -37.24
C ILE A 8 -32.03 -0.97 -36.09
N ILE A 9 -31.77 0.34 -36.25
CA ILE A 9 -31.22 1.16 -35.17
C ILE A 9 -32.16 1.23 -33.98
N LYS A 10 -33.44 1.41 -34.19
CA LYS A 10 -34.45 1.48 -33.12
C LYS A 10 -34.54 0.17 -32.33
N ASP A 11 -34.45 -0.97 -33.00
CA ASP A 11 -34.46 -2.31 -32.37
C ASP A 11 -33.17 -2.61 -31.63
N ALA A 12 -32.04 -2.07 -32.08
CA ALA A 12 -30.71 -2.25 -31.43
C ALA A 12 -30.47 -1.27 -30.27
N MET A 13 -31.20 -0.16 -30.18
CA MET A 13 -30.94 0.91 -29.24
C MET A 13 -30.89 0.47 -27.75
N PRO A 14 -31.83 -0.37 -27.25
CA PRO A 14 -31.73 -0.85 -25.86
C PRO A 14 -30.46 -1.62 -25.60
N ASN A 15 -30.01 -2.46 -26.54
CA ASN A 15 -28.77 -3.25 -26.43
C ASN A 15 -27.54 -2.34 -26.34
N ILE A 16 -27.51 -1.31 -27.20
CA ILE A 16 -26.41 -0.33 -27.24
C ILE A 16 -26.36 0.47 -25.94
N VAL A 17 -27.52 0.90 -25.41
CA VAL A 17 -27.59 1.66 -24.15
C VAL A 17 -27.13 0.84 -22.96
N LEU A 18 -27.61 -0.41 -22.82
CA LEU A 18 -27.17 -1.29 -21.74
C LEU A 18 -25.66 -1.59 -21.84
N ALA A 19 -25.17 -1.89 -23.06
CA ALA A 19 -23.76 -2.13 -23.30
C ALA A 19 -22.90 -0.91 -22.96
N PHE A 20 -23.37 0.29 -23.36
CA PHE A 20 -22.68 1.55 -23.03
C PHE A 20 -22.70 1.79 -21.52
N ALA A 21 -23.87 1.67 -20.86
CA ALA A 21 -24.01 1.91 -19.43
C ALA A 21 -23.10 0.98 -18.60
N THR A 22 -23.11 -0.33 -18.94
CA THR A 22 -22.26 -1.31 -18.25
C THR A 22 -20.77 -1.03 -18.47
N SER A 23 -20.38 -0.81 -19.73
CA SER A 23 -18.95 -0.57 -20.06
C SER A 23 -18.47 0.76 -19.52
N PHE A 24 -19.29 1.80 -19.57
CA PHE A 24 -18.98 3.12 -19.00
C PHE A 24 -18.78 3.03 -17.49
N MET A 25 -19.71 2.40 -16.77
CA MET A 25 -19.62 2.25 -15.32
C MET A 25 -18.37 1.50 -14.89
N LEU A 26 -18.15 0.30 -15.45
CA LEU A 26 -17.10 -0.60 -14.97
C LEU A 26 -15.71 -0.23 -15.49
N PHE A 27 -15.59 0.17 -16.75
CA PHE A 27 -14.30 0.26 -17.44
C PHE A 27 -13.88 1.68 -17.83
N PHE A 28 -14.73 2.69 -17.58
CA PHE A 28 -14.36 4.08 -17.76
C PHE A 28 -14.50 4.87 -16.46
N TYR A 29 -15.70 4.91 -15.89
CA TYR A 29 -16.01 5.67 -14.70
C TYR A 29 -15.21 5.18 -13.49
N GLU A 30 -15.31 3.89 -13.18
CA GLU A 30 -14.72 3.36 -11.96
C GLU A 30 -13.19 3.51 -11.88
N PRO A 31 -12.39 3.13 -12.91
CA PRO A 31 -10.95 3.33 -12.85
C PRO A 31 -10.55 4.78 -12.63
N ILE A 32 -11.26 5.72 -13.25
CA ILE A 32 -10.93 7.15 -13.11
C ILE A 32 -11.35 7.68 -11.73
N ILE A 33 -12.49 7.25 -11.18
CA ILE A 33 -12.92 7.62 -9.84
C ILE A 33 -12.02 7.01 -8.77
N MET A 34 -11.62 5.76 -8.94
CA MET A 34 -10.62 5.14 -8.07
C MET A 34 -9.32 5.95 -8.06
N TYR A 35 -8.82 6.33 -9.24
CA TYR A 35 -7.66 7.18 -9.36
C TYR A 35 -7.87 8.54 -8.69
N ALA A 36 -8.98 9.23 -8.99
CA ALA A 36 -9.29 10.55 -8.46
C ALA A 36 -9.37 10.61 -6.92
N ASN A 37 -9.84 9.52 -6.30
CA ASN A 37 -9.94 9.41 -4.84
C ASN A 37 -8.64 8.94 -4.17
N ASN A 38 -7.66 8.42 -4.94
CA ASN A 38 -6.41 7.84 -4.42
C ASN A 38 -5.19 8.38 -5.17
N ILE A 39 -5.24 9.64 -5.63
CA ILE A 39 -4.19 10.24 -6.46
C ILE A 39 -2.82 10.12 -5.79
N ASN A 40 -2.76 10.39 -4.49
CA ASN A 40 -1.50 10.42 -3.75
C ASN A 40 -0.92 9.02 -3.50
N ASP A 41 -1.74 7.97 -3.55
CA ASP A 41 -1.33 6.59 -3.32
C ASP A 41 -0.89 5.86 -4.60
N LEU A 42 -1.20 6.41 -5.77
CA LEU A 42 -0.92 5.79 -7.05
C LEU A 42 0.31 6.41 -7.71
N TRP A 43 1.18 5.58 -8.23
CA TRP A 43 2.44 6.01 -8.87
C TRP A 43 2.27 6.68 -10.24
N PHE A 44 1.12 6.51 -10.90
CA PHE A 44 0.83 6.97 -12.25
C PHE A 44 -0.08 8.19 -12.27
N ASP A 45 -0.04 8.95 -13.38
CA ASP A 45 -0.95 10.05 -13.66
C ASP A 45 -2.11 9.64 -14.58
N ILE A 46 -3.08 10.53 -14.76
CA ILE A 46 -4.24 10.30 -15.63
C ILE A 46 -3.83 10.00 -17.07
N GLY A 47 -2.71 10.53 -17.56
CA GLY A 47 -2.19 10.29 -18.90
C GLY A 47 -1.77 8.84 -19.13
N ILE A 48 -1.27 8.20 -18.09
CA ILE A 48 -0.95 6.74 -18.10
C ILE A 48 -2.24 5.94 -18.02
N LEU A 49 -3.15 6.29 -17.11
CA LEU A 49 -4.40 5.59 -16.85
C LEU A 49 -5.35 5.58 -18.05
N ILE A 50 -5.46 6.70 -18.77
CA ILE A 50 -6.49 6.87 -19.80
C ILE A 50 -6.38 5.85 -20.94
N LYS A 51 -5.18 5.43 -21.32
CA LYS A 51 -4.97 4.49 -22.42
C LYS A 51 -5.55 3.10 -22.14
N PRO A 52 -5.21 2.41 -21.03
CA PRO A 52 -5.82 1.12 -20.71
C PRO A 52 -7.32 1.24 -20.41
N VAL A 53 -7.76 2.33 -19.78
CA VAL A 53 -9.18 2.60 -19.52
C VAL A 53 -9.97 2.70 -20.83
N MET A 54 -9.50 3.48 -21.79
CA MET A 54 -10.16 3.59 -23.11
C MET A 54 -10.15 2.25 -23.86
N ALA A 55 -9.06 1.49 -23.78
CA ALA A 55 -9.00 0.16 -24.41
C ALA A 55 -10.02 -0.81 -23.78
N MET A 56 -10.12 -0.88 -22.45
CA MET A 56 -11.11 -1.71 -21.75
C MET A 56 -12.55 -1.27 -22.06
N PHE A 57 -12.81 0.03 -22.00
CA PHE A 57 -14.12 0.58 -22.30
C PHE A 57 -14.58 0.27 -23.72
N LEU A 58 -13.75 0.57 -24.74
CA LEU A 58 -14.11 0.33 -26.13
C LEU A 58 -14.26 -1.17 -26.43
N ALA A 59 -13.33 -2.00 -25.94
CA ALA A 59 -13.40 -3.45 -26.12
C ALA A 59 -14.65 -4.04 -25.50
N SER A 60 -14.99 -3.68 -24.26
CA SER A 60 -16.19 -4.16 -23.58
C SER A 60 -17.46 -3.65 -24.23
N PHE A 61 -17.53 -2.37 -24.58
CA PHE A 61 -18.70 -1.77 -25.24
C PHE A 61 -18.99 -2.44 -26.58
N ILE A 62 -17.98 -2.63 -27.43
CA ILE A 62 -18.13 -3.30 -28.71
C ILE A 62 -18.56 -4.76 -28.49
N THR A 63 -17.89 -5.48 -27.61
CA THR A 63 -18.17 -6.90 -27.35
C THR A 63 -19.59 -7.11 -26.82
N ILE A 64 -20.02 -6.35 -25.82
CA ILE A 64 -21.37 -6.49 -25.23
C ILE A 64 -22.43 -6.06 -26.24
N SER A 65 -22.22 -4.95 -26.97
CA SER A 65 -23.14 -4.48 -28.02
C SER A 65 -23.34 -5.51 -29.11
N LEU A 66 -22.25 -6.09 -29.60
CA LEU A 66 -22.30 -7.14 -30.64
C LEU A 66 -22.97 -8.39 -30.10
N LEU A 67 -22.62 -8.86 -28.91
CA LEU A 67 -23.18 -10.06 -28.30
C LEU A 67 -24.72 -9.92 -28.15
N LEU A 68 -25.20 -8.84 -27.53
CA LEU A 68 -26.62 -8.60 -27.34
C LEU A 68 -27.35 -8.45 -28.66
N THR A 69 -26.74 -7.78 -29.64
CA THR A 69 -27.37 -7.59 -30.97
C THR A 69 -27.42 -8.91 -31.74
N LEU A 70 -26.38 -9.70 -31.72
CA LEU A 70 -26.35 -11.02 -32.37
C LEU A 70 -27.34 -12.00 -31.72
N LEU A 71 -27.42 -12.02 -30.37
CA LEU A 71 -28.42 -12.80 -29.64
C LEU A 71 -29.85 -12.38 -30.02
N ASN A 72 -30.11 -11.08 -30.08
CA ASN A 72 -31.41 -10.56 -30.51
C ASN A 72 -31.76 -11.06 -31.93
N LEU A 73 -30.84 -10.90 -32.87
CA LEU A 73 -31.04 -11.36 -34.26
C LEU A 73 -31.24 -12.88 -34.35
N PHE A 74 -30.46 -13.65 -33.57
CA PHE A 74 -30.56 -15.11 -33.53
C PHE A 74 -31.95 -15.56 -33.04
N PHE A 75 -32.41 -15.07 -31.88
CA PHE A 75 -33.69 -15.45 -31.32
C PHE A 75 -34.88 -14.93 -32.17
N LYS A 76 -34.72 -13.75 -32.78
CA LYS A 76 -35.77 -13.17 -33.65
C LYS A 76 -35.87 -13.87 -35.00
N LYS A 77 -34.74 -14.15 -35.69
CA LYS A 77 -34.72 -14.64 -37.07
C LYS A 77 -34.58 -16.15 -37.19
N VAL A 78 -33.78 -16.78 -36.33
CA VAL A 78 -33.45 -18.22 -36.40
C VAL A 78 -34.44 -19.02 -35.55
N ILE A 79 -34.54 -18.71 -34.27
CA ILE A 79 -35.40 -19.42 -33.31
C ILE A 79 -36.86 -18.99 -33.45
N LYS A 80 -37.10 -17.77 -33.95
CA LYS A 80 -38.42 -17.16 -34.08
C LYS A 80 -39.19 -17.02 -32.75
N LYS A 81 -38.46 -16.90 -31.63
CA LYS A 81 -38.96 -16.71 -30.26
C LYS A 81 -38.23 -15.52 -29.60
N GLU A 82 -38.57 -14.31 -30.02
CA GLU A 82 -37.98 -13.06 -29.53
C GLU A 82 -38.17 -12.86 -28.02
N SER A 83 -39.19 -13.47 -27.42
CA SER A 83 -39.43 -13.43 -25.97
C SER A 83 -38.26 -14.01 -25.15
N ILE A 84 -37.50 -14.98 -25.69
CA ILE A 84 -36.34 -15.52 -25.02
C ILE A 84 -35.25 -14.46 -24.89
N PHE A 85 -35.01 -13.69 -25.96
CA PHE A 85 -34.09 -12.59 -25.92
C PHE A 85 -34.51 -11.51 -24.90
N TYR A 86 -35.81 -11.20 -24.82
CA TYR A 86 -36.28 -10.24 -23.83
C TYR A 86 -36.00 -10.67 -22.41
N VAL A 87 -36.09 -11.96 -22.08
CA VAL A 87 -35.73 -12.48 -20.77
C VAL A 87 -34.23 -12.33 -20.54
N ILE A 88 -33.38 -12.68 -21.51
CA ILE A 88 -31.93 -12.51 -21.42
C ILE A 88 -31.55 -11.05 -21.17
N PHE A 89 -32.16 -10.13 -21.95
CA PHE A 89 -31.91 -8.69 -21.80
C PHE A 89 -32.33 -8.17 -20.42
N ILE A 90 -33.48 -8.62 -19.91
CA ILE A 90 -33.98 -8.24 -18.58
C ILE A 90 -33.04 -8.77 -17.48
N ILE A 91 -32.58 -10.01 -17.58
CA ILE A 91 -31.60 -10.57 -16.64
C ILE A 91 -30.30 -9.73 -16.65
N ALA A 92 -29.79 -9.39 -17.84
CA ALA A 92 -28.61 -8.55 -17.97
C ALA A 92 -28.81 -7.16 -17.32
N ASN A 93 -30.01 -6.58 -17.45
CA ASN A 93 -30.38 -5.32 -16.78
C ASN A 93 -30.46 -5.46 -15.25
N ILE A 94 -31.08 -6.53 -14.75
CA ILE A 94 -31.12 -6.81 -13.31
C ILE A 94 -29.69 -6.89 -12.75
N LEU A 95 -28.79 -7.59 -13.44
CA LEU A 95 -27.39 -7.67 -13.06
C LEU A 95 -26.71 -6.30 -13.12
N PHE A 96 -26.94 -5.50 -14.15
CA PHE A 96 -26.39 -4.14 -14.25
C PHE A 96 -26.84 -3.26 -13.09
N ILE A 97 -28.15 -3.21 -12.79
CA ILE A 97 -28.69 -2.39 -11.70
C ILE A 97 -28.15 -2.86 -10.34
N THR A 98 -28.11 -4.18 -10.10
CA THR A 98 -27.54 -4.72 -8.86
C THR A 98 -26.08 -4.42 -8.74
N THR A 99 -25.29 -4.59 -9.78
CA THR A 99 -23.86 -4.23 -9.82
C THR A 99 -23.66 -2.74 -9.54
N TYR A 100 -24.50 -1.86 -10.10
CA TYR A 100 -24.46 -0.43 -9.81
C TYR A 100 -24.67 -0.14 -8.32
N ILE A 101 -25.67 -0.80 -7.70
CA ILE A 101 -25.94 -0.64 -6.26
C ILE A 101 -24.77 -1.18 -5.42
N GLU A 102 -24.24 -2.35 -5.76
CA GLU A 102 -23.08 -2.95 -5.06
C GLU A 102 -21.89 -1.99 -5.01
N GLY A 103 -21.45 -1.50 -6.15
CA GLY A 103 -20.23 -0.71 -6.24
C GLY A 103 -20.36 0.72 -5.70
N ASN A 104 -21.58 1.31 -5.72
CA ASN A 104 -21.74 2.73 -5.36
C ASN A 104 -22.41 2.96 -4.00
N TYR A 105 -23.15 1.97 -3.47
CA TYR A 105 -23.86 2.14 -2.19
C TYR A 105 -23.40 1.15 -1.11
N LEU A 106 -22.81 0.01 -1.46
CA LEU A 106 -22.29 -0.94 -0.50
C LEU A 106 -20.76 -0.87 -0.34
N SER A 107 -20.11 0.03 -1.04
CA SER A 107 -18.64 0.21 -0.98
C SER A 107 -18.13 0.50 0.44
N GLY A 108 -18.90 1.23 1.26
CA GLY A 108 -18.55 1.47 2.68
C GLY A 108 -18.59 0.23 3.58
N MET A 109 -19.02 -0.92 3.07
CA MET A 109 -18.98 -2.21 3.77
C MET A 109 -17.82 -3.09 3.32
N LEU A 110 -16.97 -2.60 2.40
CA LEU A 110 -15.82 -3.38 1.92
C LEU A 110 -14.79 -3.56 3.02
N PRO A 111 -14.12 -4.74 3.08
CA PRO A 111 -12.97 -4.90 3.95
C PRO A 111 -11.85 -3.94 3.55
N PRO A 112 -11.01 -3.52 4.50
CA PRO A 112 -9.81 -2.76 4.18
C PRO A 112 -8.87 -3.59 3.29
N LEU A 113 -8.11 -2.89 2.44
CA LEU A 113 -7.11 -3.48 1.54
C LEU A 113 -5.70 -3.14 2.05
N ASP A 114 -5.46 -3.44 3.33
CA ASP A 114 -4.25 -3.14 4.08
C ASP A 114 -3.29 -4.32 4.21
N GLY A 115 -3.53 -5.41 3.45
CA GLY A 115 -2.77 -6.65 3.52
C GLY A 115 -3.23 -7.60 4.63
N THR A 116 -4.13 -7.19 5.51
CA THR A 116 -4.69 -8.10 6.52
C THR A 116 -5.56 -9.18 5.88
N LYS A 117 -5.48 -10.40 6.42
CA LYS A 117 -6.33 -11.49 5.95
C LYS A 117 -7.80 -11.18 6.19
N ILE A 118 -8.56 -11.04 5.12
CA ILE A 118 -10.00 -10.79 5.19
C ILE A 118 -10.72 -12.04 5.71
N ILE A 119 -11.38 -11.92 6.87
CA ILE A 119 -12.22 -12.96 7.44
C ILE A 119 -13.64 -12.79 6.89
N TRP A 120 -13.94 -13.46 5.78
CA TRP A 120 -15.21 -13.29 5.06
C TRP A 120 -16.47 -13.64 5.87
N SER A 121 -16.36 -14.45 6.92
CA SER A 121 -17.46 -14.70 7.86
C SER A 121 -17.98 -13.45 8.55
N ASP A 122 -17.13 -12.46 8.78
CA ASP A 122 -17.49 -11.19 9.44
C ASP A 122 -18.36 -10.31 8.54
N TYR A 123 -18.31 -10.55 7.22
CA TYR A 123 -19.10 -9.86 6.20
C TYR A 123 -20.40 -10.57 5.82
N THR A 124 -20.87 -11.52 6.63
CA THR A 124 -22.14 -12.26 6.40
C THR A 124 -23.33 -11.30 6.27
N LYS A 125 -23.39 -10.25 7.10
CA LYS A 125 -24.45 -9.24 7.03
C LYS A 125 -24.45 -8.52 5.67
N ALA A 126 -23.29 -8.11 5.18
CA ALA A 126 -23.14 -7.47 3.87
C ALA A 126 -23.54 -8.42 2.73
N SER A 127 -23.16 -9.70 2.83
CA SER A 127 -23.56 -10.75 1.87
C SER A 127 -25.07 -10.96 1.82
N VAL A 128 -25.73 -10.95 2.97
CA VAL A 128 -27.22 -11.04 3.05
C VAL A 128 -27.88 -9.81 2.44
N ILE A 129 -27.37 -8.61 2.71
CA ILE A 129 -27.89 -7.36 2.12
C ILE A 129 -27.74 -7.39 0.59
N SER A 130 -26.56 -7.79 0.09
CA SER A 130 -26.30 -7.95 -1.34
C SER A 130 -27.29 -8.91 -2.02
N ALA A 131 -27.50 -10.09 -1.43
CA ALA A 131 -28.49 -11.06 -1.93
C ALA A 131 -29.93 -10.51 -1.88
N ALA A 132 -30.29 -9.79 -0.81
CA ALA A 132 -31.61 -9.18 -0.68
C ALA A 132 -31.84 -8.11 -1.77
N ILE A 133 -30.84 -7.29 -2.11
CA ILE A 133 -30.92 -6.30 -3.19
C ILE A 133 -31.22 -6.99 -4.53
N LEU A 134 -30.48 -8.06 -4.86
CA LEU A 134 -30.74 -8.83 -6.08
C LEU A 134 -32.18 -9.36 -6.13
N ILE A 135 -32.67 -9.90 -5.03
CA ILE A 135 -34.04 -10.43 -4.91
C ILE A 135 -35.05 -9.29 -5.11
N VAL A 136 -34.88 -8.15 -4.44
CA VAL A 136 -35.77 -7.00 -4.52
C VAL A 136 -35.82 -6.45 -5.94
N VAL A 137 -34.69 -6.22 -6.59
CA VAL A 137 -34.61 -5.74 -7.98
C VAL A 137 -35.29 -6.72 -8.91
N THR A 138 -35.10 -8.02 -8.70
CA THR A 138 -35.77 -9.08 -9.50
C THR A 138 -37.29 -9.02 -9.32
N ILE A 139 -37.79 -8.95 -8.08
CA ILE A 139 -39.24 -8.88 -7.80
C ILE A 139 -39.84 -7.62 -8.42
N LEU A 140 -39.25 -6.46 -8.26
CA LEU A 140 -39.72 -5.20 -8.84
C LEU A 140 -39.80 -5.29 -10.38
N THR A 141 -38.81 -5.93 -11.00
CA THR A 141 -38.79 -6.13 -12.46
C THR A 141 -39.88 -7.10 -12.90
N ILE A 142 -40.16 -8.18 -12.17
CA ILE A 142 -41.27 -9.11 -12.44
C ILE A 142 -42.62 -8.39 -12.32
N ILE A 143 -42.83 -7.59 -11.29
CA ILE A 143 -44.03 -6.77 -11.11
C ILE A 143 -44.19 -5.81 -12.29
N LEU A 144 -43.10 -5.18 -12.74
CA LEU A 144 -43.14 -4.29 -13.90
C LEU A 144 -43.58 -5.03 -15.17
N ILE A 145 -43.01 -6.22 -15.43
CA ILE A 145 -43.40 -7.07 -16.57
C ILE A 145 -44.92 -7.40 -16.52
N GLY A 146 -45.42 -7.77 -15.34
CA GLY A 146 -46.83 -8.05 -15.13
C GLY A 146 -47.75 -6.86 -15.45
N LYS A 147 -47.28 -5.63 -15.17
CA LYS A 147 -48.07 -4.41 -15.41
C LYS A 147 -48.01 -3.90 -16.85
N VAL A 148 -46.83 -3.96 -17.52
CA VAL A 148 -46.64 -3.23 -18.79
C VAL A 148 -46.16 -4.08 -19.97
N LYS A 149 -46.01 -5.36 -19.82
CA LYS A 149 -45.48 -6.34 -20.80
C LYS A 149 -43.97 -6.13 -21.12
N PHE A 150 -43.35 -7.15 -21.74
CA PHE A 150 -41.90 -7.19 -22.01
C PHE A 150 -41.37 -5.99 -22.81
N THR A 151 -41.99 -5.66 -23.93
CA THR A 151 -41.49 -4.61 -24.83
C THR A 151 -41.46 -3.23 -24.17
N LYS A 152 -42.47 -2.92 -23.35
CA LYS A 152 -42.51 -1.65 -22.61
C LYS A 152 -41.57 -1.68 -21.40
N THR A 153 -41.39 -2.85 -20.77
CA THR A 153 -40.40 -3.05 -19.73
C THR A 153 -38.99 -2.74 -20.24
N ILE A 154 -38.58 -3.29 -21.39
CA ILE A 154 -37.29 -3.00 -22.02
C ILE A 154 -37.09 -1.50 -22.28
N SER A 155 -38.15 -0.83 -22.73
CA SER A 155 -38.11 0.62 -22.96
C SER A 155 -37.90 1.40 -21.63
N ILE A 156 -38.53 0.97 -20.55
CA ILE A 156 -38.38 1.58 -19.22
C ILE A 156 -36.96 1.34 -18.70
N LEU A 157 -36.47 0.09 -18.77
CA LEU A 157 -35.11 -0.27 -18.34
C LEU A 157 -34.06 0.55 -19.09
N LYS A 158 -34.18 0.73 -20.39
CA LYS A 158 -33.30 1.61 -21.16
C LYS A 158 -33.26 3.04 -20.60
N TYR A 159 -34.37 3.61 -20.14
CA TYR A 159 -34.35 4.94 -19.53
C TYR A 159 -33.77 4.93 -18.13
N ILE A 160 -33.88 3.82 -17.37
CA ILE A 160 -33.20 3.63 -16.11
C ILE A 160 -31.69 3.59 -16.35
N ASP A 161 -31.22 2.83 -17.36
CA ASP A 161 -29.80 2.77 -17.72
C ASP A 161 -29.25 4.16 -18.07
N LEU A 162 -30.00 4.95 -18.86
CA LEU A 162 -29.60 6.32 -19.19
C LEU A 162 -29.57 7.24 -17.95
N ALA A 163 -30.52 7.07 -17.02
CA ALA A 163 -30.51 7.82 -15.77
C ALA A 163 -29.30 7.47 -14.90
N VAL A 164 -28.93 6.19 -14.82
CA VAL A 164 -27.71 5.74 -14.14
C VAL A 164 -26.48 6.38 -14.77
N VAL A 165 -26.37 6.34 -16.11
CA VAL A 165 -25.26 7.00 -16.82
C VAL A 165 -25.21 8.49 -16.52
N ALA A 166 -26.35 9.18 -16.50
CA ALA A 166 -26.41 10.60 -16.17
C ALA A 166 -25.93 10.89 -14.74
N MET A 167 -26.32 10.06 -13.75
CA MET A 167 -25.84 10.16 -12.37
C MET A 167 -24.32 9.93 -12.29
N LEU A 168 -23.82 8.91 -13.00
CA LEU A 168 -22.37 8.63 -13.04
C LEU A 168 -21.59 9.77 -13.70
N LEU A 169 -22.12 10.40 -14.75
CA LEU A 169 -21.49 11.56 -15.40
C LEU A 169 -21.44 12.78 -14.47
N VAL A 170 -22.47 13.03 -13.69
CA VAL A 170 -22.46 14.10 -12.68
C VAL A 170 -21.41 13.80 -11.61
N SER A 171 -21.41 12.59 -11.06
CA SER A 171 -20.40 12.16 -10.08
C SER A 171 -18.98 12.24 -10.64
N PHE A 172 -18.78 11.76 -11.87
CA PHE A 172 -17.50 11.87 -12.58
C PHE A 172 -17.03 13.32 -12.68
N ALA A 173 -17.87 14.21 -13.20
CA ALA A 173 -17.52 15.61 -13.35
C ALA A 173 -17.23 16.28 -11.99
N THR A 174 -18.07 16.01 -10.99
CA THR A 174 -17.86 16.57 -9.64
C THR A 174 -16.53 16.11 -9.07
N THR A 175 -16.27 14.79 -9.02
CA THR A 175 -15.05 14.24 -8.42
C THR A 175 -13.80 14.73 -9.15
N THR A 176 -13.75 14.60 -10.47
CA THR A 176 -12.54 14.94 -11.24
C THR A 176 -12.24 16.44 -11.31
N LEU A 177 -13.25 17.30 -11.11
CA LEU A 177 -13.06 18.76 -11.07
C LEU A 177 -12.74 19.28 -9.66
N THR A 178 -13.03 18.51 -8.60
CA THR A 178 -12.74 18.90 -7.21
C THR A 178 -11.48 18.27 -6.65
N THR A 179 -10.87 17.36 -7.39
CA THR A 179 -9.59 16.72 -7.05
C THR A 179 -8.50 17.09 -8.05
N ASP A 180 -7.25 16.82 -7.70
CA ASP A 180 -6.09 17.05 -8.57
C ASP A 180 -5.97 16.01 -9.71
N THR A 181 -7.09 15.43 -10.17
CA THR A 181 -7.12 14.35 -11.18
C THR A 181 -6.34 14.67 -12.45
N TYR A 182 -6.30 15.92 -12.87
CA TYR A 182 -5.63 16.34 -14.10
C TYR A 182 -4.23 16.92 -13.88
N LYS A 183 -3.76 16.96 -12.65
CA LYS A 183 -2.39 17.39 -12.35
C LYS A 183 -1.42 16.31 -12.86
N GLU A 184 -0.49 16.71 -13.71
CA GLU A 184 0.57 15.82 -14.14
C GLU A 184 1.45 15.46 -12.94
N LYS A 185 1.67 14.17 -12.75
CA LYS A 185 2.72 13.71 -11.85
C LYS A 185 4.05 13.77 -12.56
N GLU A 186 5.05 14.17 -11.85
CA GLU A 186 6.41 14.12 -12.33
C GLU A 186 6.84 12.64 -12.51
N ASN A 187 8.03 12.41 -13.05
CA ASN A 187 8.47 11.06 -13.42
C ASN A 187 8.29 10.07 -12.27
N VAL A 188 7.69 8.93 -12.58
CA VAL A 188 7.62 7.83 -11.63
C VAL A 188 9.04 7.35 -11.32
N VAL A 189 9.41 7.50 -10.08
CA VAL A 189 10.70 7.09 -9.55
C VAL A 189 10.52 5.75 -8.84
N THR A 190 11.32 4.78 -9.25
CA THR A 190 11.26 3.41 -8.69
C THR A 190 12.56 3.09 -7.99
N ALA A 191 12.50 2.62 -6.75
CA ALA A 191 13.64 2.07 -6.06
C ALA A 191 14.01 0.72 -6.69
N THR A 192 15.29 0.56 -7.03
CA THR A 192 15.83 -0.70 -7.55
C THR A 192 16.70 -1.38 -6.51
N ALA A 193 16.92 -2.69 -6.64
CA ALA A 193 17.87 -3.42 -5.82
C ALA A 193 19.34 -3.26 -6.32
N THR A 194 19.58 -2.29 -7.20
CA THR A 194 20.94 -1.92 -7.64
C THR A 194 21.79 -1.56 -6.44
N ASN A 195 23.04 -2.06 -6.39
CA ASN A 195 24.00 -1.87 -5.30
C ASN A 195 23.59 -2.49 -3.95
N LEU A 196 22.51 -3.26 -3.84
CA LEU A 196 22.11 -3.90 -2.58
C LEU A 196 23.19 -4.86 -2.07
N ASP A 197 23.90 -5.51 -2.99
CA ASP A 197 25.02 -6.43 -2.76
C ASP A 197 26.41 -5.75 -2.68
N THR A 198 26.48 -4.41 -2.81
CA THR A 198 27.74 -3.66 -2.87
C THR A 198 28.00 -2.93 -1.55
N TYR A 199 29.16 -3.15 -0.93
CA TYR A 199 29.55 -2.57 0.35
C TYR A 199 30.88 -1.84 0.23
N SER A 200 31.16 -0.95 1.17
CA SER A 200 32.42 -0.22 1.22
C SER A 200 33.52 -1.02 1.94
N SER A 201 34.75 -0.98 1.39
CA SER A 201 35.93 -1.36 2.15
C SER A 201 36.31 -0.34 3.21
N ASN A 202 35.78 0.90 3.16
CA ASN A 202 36.08 2.00 4.08
C ASN A 202 35.02 2.15 5.16
N GLU A 203 33.85 2.72 4.83
CA GLU A 203 32.78 2.97 5.77
C GLU A 203 31.43 2.51 5.24
N ASN A 204 30.68 1.82 6.09
CA ASN A 204 29.30 1.43 5.81
C ASN A 204 28.41 1.97 6.92
N PHE A 205 27.30 2.63 6.55
CA PHE A 205 26.25 2.99 7.46
C PHE A 205 24.94 2.33 6.98
N ILE A 206 24.41 1.41 7.77
CA ILE A 206 23.29 0.55 7.40
C ILE A 206 22.15 0.76 8.39
N ILE A 207 20.98 1.12 7.91
CA ILE A 207 19.73 1.07 8.65
C ILE A 207 18.92 -0.08 8.06
N PHE A 208 18.72 -1.13 8.87
CA PHE A 208 17.95 -2.30 8.52
C PHE A 208 16.62 -2.23 9.25
N LEU A 209 15.56 -1.91 8.53
CA LEU A 209 14.23 -1.67 9.07
C LEU A 209 13.36 -2.90 8.84
N LEU A 210 12.79 -3.39 9.93
CA LEU A 210 11.82 -4.48 9.99
C LEU A 210 10.46 -3.87 10.30
N ASP A 211 9.50 -3.93 9.36
CA ASP A 211 8.19 -3.32 9.55
C ASP A 211 7.41 -3.96 10.70
N ALA A 212 6.67 -3.14 11.44
CA ALA A 212 5.71 -3.51 12.48
C ALA A 212 6.30 -4.36 13.63
N VAL A 213 7.57 -4.15 14.03
CA VAL A 213 8.20 -4.94 15.09
C VAL A 213 8.14 -4.25 16.44
N ASP A 214 7.33 -4.79 17.35
CA ASP A 214 7.23 -4.34 18.74
C ASP A 214 8.46 -4.73 19.56
N SER A 215 9.00 -3.78 20.32
CA SER A 215 10.22 -3.91 21.10
C SER A 215 10.14 -4.97 22.19
N LYS A 216 9.05 -5.01 22.96
CA LYS A 216 8.88 -5.98 24.05
C LYS A 216 8.67 -7.38 23.54
N MET A 217 7.82 -7.53 22.51
CA MET A 217 7.52 -8.84 21.91
C MET A 217 8.75 -9.41 21.21
N PHE A 218 9.51 -8.59 20.49
CA PHE A 218 10.76 -8.98 19.86
C PHE A 218 11.78 -9.48 20.88
N ASN A 219 12.04 -8.69 21.93
CA ASN A 219 13.03 -9.07 22.95
C ASN A 219 12.60 -10.31 23.76
N LYS A 220 11.30 -10.44 24.06
CA LYS A 220 10.74 -11.65 24.69
C LYS A 220 10.95 -12.89 23.82
N ALA A 221 10.64 -12.80 22.52
CA ALA A 221 10.83 -13.90 21.58
C ALA A 221 12.33 -14.22 21.40
N LEU A 222 13.19 -13.20 21.29
CA LEU A 222 14.63 -13.37 21.14
C LEU A 222 15.25 -14.07 22.35
N THR A 223 15.00 -13.61 23.57
CA THR A 223 15.58 -14.16 24.80
C THR A 223 15.11 -15.60 25.08
N SER A 224 13.92 -15.96 24.65
CA SER A 224 13.41 -17.35 24.75
C SER A 224 13.93 -18.28 23.65
N ASN A 225 14.50 -17.74 22.58
CA ASN A 225 14.97 -18.54 21.43
C ASN A 225 16.45 -18.89 21.55
N LYS A 226 16.74 -20.17 21.89
CA LYS A 226 18.12 -20.64 22.10
C LYS A 226 19.02 -20.47 20.87
N LYS A 227 18.46 -20.48 19.66
CA LYS A 227 19.21 -20.39 18.40
C LYS A 227 19.68 -18.96 18.11
N TYR A 228 18.84 -17.98 18.43
CA TYR A 228 19.08 -16.58 18.03
C TYR A 228 19.41 -15.63 19.19
N LYS A 229 19.36 -16.06 20.45
CA LYS A 229 19.51 -15.20 21.63
C LYS A 229 20.76 -14.30 21.65
N ASP A 230 21.84 -14.73 20.99
CA ASP A 230 23.13 -14.06 21.02
C ASP A 230 23.50 -13.39 19.67
N PHE A 231 22.63 -13.40 18.64
CA PHE A 231 22.98 -12.89 17.31
C PHE A 231 23.16 -11.37 17.26
N LEU A 232 22.58 -10.64 18.23
CA LEU A 232 22.74 -9.20 18.44
C LEU A 232 23.68 -8.86 19.60
N SER A 233 24.59 -9.75 19.97
CA SER A 233 25.50 -9.55 21.12
C SER A 233 26.31 -8.27 21.02
N ASP A 234 26.72 -7.84 19.82
CA ASP A 234 27.51 -6.63 19.60
C ASP A 234 26.70 -5.32 19.58
N PHE A 235 25.38 -5.43 19.79
CA PHE A 235 24.47 -4.28 19.74
C PHE A 235 24.14 -3.75 21.13
N THR A 236 23.86 -2.43 21.19
CA THR A 236 23.16 -1.82 22.30
C THR A 236 21.67 -1.79 21.97
N TYR A 237 20.85 -2.36 22.85
CA TYR A 237 19.40 -2.37 22.77
C TYR A 237 18.81 -1.20 23.55
N TYR A 238 17.89 -0.47 22.93
CA TYR A 238 17.17 0.65 23.51
C TYR A 238 15.68 0.28 23.68
N PRO A 239 15.31 -0.43 24.77
CA PRO A 239 13.94 -0.93 24.95
C PRO A 239 12.90 0.17 25.05
N ASP A 240 13.27 1.33 25.63
CA ASP A 240 12.38 2.46 25.86
C ASP A 240 12.46 3.46 24.70
N THR A 241 12.20 2.95 23.51
CA THR A 241 12.16 3.75 22.28
C THR A 241 10.70 4.04 21.91
N MET A 242 10.40 5.29 21.68
CA MET A 242 9.09 5.74 21.21
C MET A 242 9.18 6.13 19.73
N GLY A 243 8.32 5.54 18.89
CA GLY A 243 8.11 5.94 17.50
C GLY A 243 7.44 7.32 17.40
N ALA A 244 7.28 7.80 16.17
CA ALA A 244 6.62 9.07 15.88
C ALA A 244 5.16 8.90 15.46
N TYR A 245 4.87 7.84 14.70
CA TYR A 245 3.56 7.56 14.09
C TYR A 245 3.20 6.07 14.20
N PRO A 246 1.90 5.71 14.04
CA PRO A 246 1.43 4.32 14.15
C PRO A 246 1.61 3.50 12.86
N PHE A 247 1.97 4.11 11.74
CA PHE A 247 2.02 3.45 10.43
C PHE A 247 3.23 3.89 9.60
N THR A 248 3.68 3.02 8.72
CA THR A 248 4.84 3.14 7.83
C THR A 248 4.83 4.43 7.03
N ARG A 249 3.67 4.81 6.49
CA ARG A 249 3.47 5.97 5.61
C ARG A 249 4.09 7.27 6.14
N ASP A 250 3.90 7.58 7.42
CA ASP A 250 4.42 8.81 8.01
C ASP A 250 5.73 8.55 8.78
N SER A 251 5.96 7.30 9.23
CA SER A 251 7.15 6.93 10.00
C SER A 251 8.42 6.94 9.16
N ILE A 252 8.40 6.41 7.93
CA ILE A 252 9.60 6.30 7.08
C ILE A 252 10.19 7.68 6.73
N PRO A 253 9.42 8.64 6.18
CA PRO A 253 9.97 9.97 5.90
C PRO A 253 10.43 10.68 7.17
N PHE A 254 9.76 10.46 8.30
CA PHE A 254 10.20 11.00 9.59
C PHE A 254 11.53 10.41 10.06
N ILE A 255 11.71 9.08 10.00
CA ILE A 255 12.96 8.40 10.34
C ILE A 255 14.13 8.96 9.52
N LEU A 256 13.91 9.20 8.23
CA LEU A 256 14.94 9.72 7.33
C LEU A 256 15.19 11.22 7.47
N SER A 257 14.27 12.00 8.05
CA SER A 257 14.37 13.47 8.03
C SER A 257 14.16 14.18 9.37
N GLY A 258 13.41 13.58 10.31
CA GLY A 258 12.96 14.25 11.53
C GLY A 258 11.87 15.31 11.31
N VAL A 259 11.32 15.44 10.09
CA VAL A 259 10.28 16.42 9.76
C VAL A 259 8.90 15.84 10.08
N TRP A 260 8.16 16.49 10.99
CA TRP A 260 6.81 16.09 11.36
C TRP A 260 5.80 16.37 10.24
N ASN A 261 4.91 15.40 9.97
CA ASN A 261 3.68 15.62 9.22
C ASN A 261 2.57 16.05 10.20
N ASN A 262 2.16 17.29 10.14
CA ASN A 262 1.04 17.83 10.91
C ASN A 262 -0.21 18.00 10.06
N ASN A 263 -0.40 17.20 9.00
CA ASN A 263 -1.50 17.31 8.04
C ASN A 263 -1.64 18.68 7.35
N GLU A 264 -0.59 19.50 7.35
CA GLU A 264 -0.59 20.81 6.67
C GLU A 264 -0.56 20.67 5.15
N ASN A 265 -0.02 19.56 4.65
CA ASN A 265 0.13 19.24 3.24
C ASN A 265 -0.42 17.83 2.94
N ASN A 266 -0.65 17.54 1.67
CA ASN A 266 -0.91 16.16 1.26
C ASN A 266 0.34 15.28 1.50
N ILE A 267 0.14 13.97 1.53
CA ILE A 267 1.21 13.02 1.87
C ILE A 267 2.40 13.09 0.90
N HIS A 268 2.15 13.31 -0.37
CA HIS A 268 3.20 13.43 -1.37
C HIS A 268 4.09 14.66 -1.14
N ASP A 269 3.49 15.83 -0.92
CA ASP A 269 4.22 17.06 -0.62
C ASP A 269 5.00 16.94 0.70
N TYR A 270 4.45 16.21 1.69
CA TYR A 270 5.16 15.90 2.92
C TYR A 270 6.41 15.06 2.65
N TYR A 271 6.31 13.97 1.87
CA TYR A 271 7.47 13.13 1.51
C TYR A 271 8.57 13.94 0.82
N VAL A 272 8.20 14.70 -0.20
CA VAL A 272 9.13 15.54 -0.95
C VAL A 272 9.84 16.54 -0.03
N ASN A 273 9.07 17.25 0.80
CA ASN A 273 9.62 18.23 1.74
C ASN A 273 10.52 17.58 2.80
N ALA A 274 10.08 16.47 3.37
CA ALA A 274 10.83 15.74 4.39
C ALA A 274 12.19 15.27 3.85
N LEU A 275 12.19 14.59 2.71
CA LEU A 275 13.42 14.05 2.12
C LEU A 275 14.37 15.15 1.61
N ASP A 276 13.84 16.20 0.99
CA ASP A 276 14.66 17.34 0.53
C ASP A 276 15.37 18.06 1.69
N ASN A 277 14.68 18.16 2.83
CA ASN A 277 15.21 18.81 4.03
C ASN A 277 15.92 17.86 5.00
N SER A 278 15.99 16.56 4.69
CA SER A 278 16.65 15.57 5.54
C SER A 278 18.08 15.97 5.93
N PRO A 279 18.36 16.17 7.23
CA PRO A 279 19.73 16.40 7.72
C PRO A 279 20.63 15.19 7.45
N LEU A 280 20.09 13.97 7.61
CA LEU A 280 20.81 12.73 7.33
C LEU A 280 21.30 12.69 5.88
N LEU A 281 20.40 12.87 4.89
CA LEU A 281 20.76 12.78 3.47
C LEU A 281 21.78 13.86 3.08
N LYS A 282 21.62 15.09 3.60
CA LYS A 282 22.60 16.19 3.40
C LYS A 282 23.96 15.84 3.97
N LYS A 283 24.01 15.28 5.19
CA LYS A 283 25.25 14.91 5.85
C LYS A 283 25.98 13.76 5.16
N LEU A 284 25.22 12.77 4.65
CA LEU A 284 25.77 11.67 3.84
C LEU A 284 26.38 12.18 2.54
N GLU A 285 25.72 13.12 1.86
CA GLU A 285 26.23 13.77 0.64
C GLU A 285 27.53 14.54 0.93
N GLU A 286 27.55 15.35 2.00
CA GLU A 286 28.76 16.07 2.44
C GLU A 286 29.96 15.13 2.70
N LYS A 287 29.68 13.96 3.28
CA LYS A 287 30.67 12.91 3.55
C LYS A 287 30.94 11.97 2.37
N LYS A 288 30.35 12.25 1.20
CA LYS A 288 30.51 11.52 -0.06
C LYS A 288 30.16 10.03 0.04
N TYR A 289 29.04 9.74 0.70
CA TYR A 289 28.44 8.41 0.66
C TYR A 289 27.68 8.20 -0.65
N ASP A 290 27.78 7.00 -1.20
CA ASP A 290 26.77 6.51 -2.15
C ASP A 290 25.51 6.18 -1.33
N ILE A 291 24.42 6.88 -1.60
CA ILE A 291 23.18 6.79 -0.83
C ILE A 291 22.24 5.84 -1.55
N ASN A 292 21.88 4.73 -0.89
CA ASN A 292 20.94 3.75 -1.44
C ASN A 292 19.79 3.56 -0.45
N ILE A 293 18.55 3.74 -0.94
CA ILE A 293 17.31 3.59 -0.16
C ILE A 293 16.46 2.52 -0.82
N TYR A 294 16.34 1.40 -0.14
CA TYR A 294 15.60 0.22 -0.56
C TYR A 294 14.26 0.21 0.18
N ASP A 295 13.29 0.88 -0.43
CA ASP A 295 11.93 1.00 0.06
C ASP A 295 10.98 1.18 -1.13
N SER A 296 9.90 0.42 -1.19
CA SER A 296 8.95 0.44 -2.30
C SER A 296 7.85 1.49 -2.12
N GLU A 297 7.71 2.05 -0.93
CA GLU A 297 6.63 2.99 -0.58
C GLU A 297 7.06 4.46 -0.62
N ILE A 298 8.37 4.76 -0.61
CA ILE A 298 8.85 6.14 -0.63
C ILE A 298 8.45 6.83 -1.94
N MET A 299 7.83 7.99 -1.80
CA MET A 299 7.44 8.84 -2.93
C MET A 299 8.56 9.80 -3.26
N TYR A 300 9.08 9.69 -4.46
CA TYR A 300 10.09 10.59 -5.01
C TYR A 300 9.56 11.27 -6.26
N ASP A 301 9.85 12.57 -6.36
CA ASP A 301 9.73 13.34 -7.59
C ASP A 301 11.11 13.66 -8.18
N ASN A 302 11.18 14.55 -9.16
CA ASN A 302 12.39 15.21 -9.61
C ASN A 302 12.96 16.21 -8.58
N ASN A 303 12.92 15.85 -7.30
CA ASN A 303 13.37 16.63 -6.18
C ASN A 303 14.88 16.46 -5.93
N ASN A 304 15.41 17.20 -4.97
CA ASN A 304 16.83 17.10 -4.64
C ASN A 304 17.19 15.77 -3.98
N ALA A 305 16.29 15.20 -3.17
CA ALA A 305 16.50 13.90 -2.53
C ALA A 305 16.64 12.79 -3.59
N ALA A 306 15.76 12.78 -4.60
CA ALA A 306 15.84 11.80 -5.68
C ALA A 306 17.18 11.84 -6.43
N LYS A 307 17.78 13.04 -6.58
CA LYS A 307 19.09 13.19 -7.23
C LYS A 307 20.27 12.68 -6.38
N ARG A 308 20.08 12.59 -5.06
CA ARG A 308 21.11 12.08 -4.12
C ARG A 308 21.11 10.56 -4.00
N VAL A 309 19.98 9.91 -4.32
CA VAL A 309 19.79 8.47 -4.12
C VAL A 309 20.23 7.70 -5.36
N ASN A 310 21.17 6.77 -5.19
CA ASN A 310 21.87 6.12 -6.31
C ASN A 310 21.12 4.92 -6.92
N ASN A 311 20.18 4.33 -6.19
CA ASN A 311 19.43 3.15 -6.65
C ASN A 311 18.04 3.47 -7.19
N LEU A 312 17.78 4.71 -7.59
CA LEU A 312 16.51 5.12 -8.17
C LEU A 312 16.52 5.03 -9.69
N PHE A 313 15.43 4.56 -10.22
CA PHE A 313 15.16 4.55 -11.66
C PHE A 313 13.99 5.48 -11.99
N PHE A 314 14.16 6.30 -13.02
CA PHE A 314 13.17 7.28 -13.46
C PHE A 314 12.47 6.76 -14.73
N SER A 315 11.22 6.30 -14.65
CA SER A 315 10.43 5.86 -15.80
C SER A 315 8.96 6.21 -15.68
N LYS A 316 8.35 6.58 -16.82
CA LYS A 316 6.89 6.72 -16.98
C LYS A 316 6.26 5.49 -17.66
N GLN A 317 6.97 4.38 -17.81
CA GLN A 317 6.48 3.22 -18.57
C GLN A 317 5.85 2.16 -17.65
N TYR A 318 4.90 1.41 -18.18
CA TYR A 318 4.15 0.40 -17.42
C TYR A 318 3.81 -0.83 -18.28
N LYS A 319 3.67 -1.98 -17.62
CA LYS A 319 3.25 -3.24 -18.27
C LYS A 319 1.74 -3.21 -18.51
N PHE A 320 1.32 -2.91 -19.72
CA PHE A 320 -0.09 -2.75 -20.10
C PHE A 320 -0.98 -3.93 -19.66
N LYS A 321 -0.51 -5.17 -19.84
CA LYS A 321 -1.28 -6.37 -19.46
C LYS A 321 -1.49 -6.46 -17.93
N ASN A 322 -0.45 -6.17 -17.14
CA ASN A 322 -0.53 -6.22 -15.69
C ASN A 322 -1.45 -5.11 -15.17
N PHE A 323 -1.35 -3.92 -15.75
CA PHE A 323 -2.22 -2.81 -15.41
C PHE A 323 -3.70 -3.18 -15.62
N ILE A 324 -4.07 -3.68 -16.82
CA ILE A 324 -5.43 -4.16 -17.10
C ILE A 324 -5.85 -5.26 -16.11
N LYS A 325 -4.97 -6.22 -15.81
CA LYS A 325 -5.27 -7.30 -14.86
C LYS A 325 -5.63 -6.75 -13.48
N ASN A 326 -4.87 -5.76 -13.01
CA ASN A 326 -5.11 -5.15 -11.69
C ASN A 326 -6.38 -4.31 -11.66
N GLU A 327 -6.67 -3.55 -12.73
CA GLU A 327 -7.94 -2.84 -12.87
C GLU A 327 -9.13 -3.82 -12.86
N LEU A 328 -9.03 -4.93 -13.59
CA LEU A 328 -10.09 -5.95 -13.58
C LEU A 328 -10.28 -6.61 -12.21
N ARG A 329 -9.21 -6.83 -11.46
CA ARG A 329 -9.29 -7.33 -10.07
C ARG A 329 -9.99 -6.32 -9.16
N TYR A 330 -9.62 -5.05 -9.25
CA TYR A 330 -10.23 -3.98 -8.46
C TYR A 330 -11.73 -3.85 -8.77
N ILE A 331 -12.10 -3.77 -10.05
CA ILE A 331 -13.49 -3.72 -10.49
C ILE A 331 -14.26 -4.94 -9.97
N SER A 332 -13.68 -6.13 -10.08
CA SER A 332 -14.30 -7.36 -9.59
C SER A 332 -14.50 -7.31 -8.07
N PHE A 333 -13.50 -6.88 -7.31
CA PHE A 333 -13.60 -6.74 -5.85
C PHE A 333 -14.70 -5.75 -5.46
N LYS A 334 -14.80 -4.60 -6.12
CA LYS A 334 -15.78 -3.57 -5.80
C LYS A 334 -17.19 -3.93 -6.23
N TYR A 335 -17.37 -4.49 -7.43
CA TYR A 335 -18.67 -4.61 -8.11
C TYR A 335 -19.30 -6.00 -8.07
N LEU A 336 -18.56 -7.06 -7.75
CA LEU A 336 -19.16 -8.38 -7.54
C LEU A 336 -20.09 -8.37 -6.32
N PRO A 337 -21.18 -9.18 -6.34
CA PRO A 337 -21.97 -9.42 -5.13
C PRO A 337 -21.10 -9.84 -3.96
N PHE A 338 -21.44 -9.39 -2.75
CA PHE A 338 -20.56 -9.53 -1.57
C PHE A 338 -20.11 -10.98 -1.34
N TYR A 339 -21.00 -11.96 -1.51
CA TYR A 339 -20.68 -13.39 -1.35
C TYR A 339 -19.71 -13.94 -2.42
N LEU A 340 -19.47 -13.19 -3.50
CA LEU A 340 -18.49 -13.55 -4.54
C LEU A 340 -17.15 -12.80 -4.40
N LYS A 341 -17.09 -11.73 -3.60
CA LYS A 341 -15.89 -10.89 -3.47
C LYS A 341 -14.66 -11.67 -2.93
N GLN A 342 -14.89 -12.73 -2.16
CA GLN A 342 -13.83 -13.61 -1.66
C GLN A 342 -12.98 -14.27 -2.76
N TYR A 343 -13.46 -14.30 -4.00
CA TYR A 343 -12.72 -14.82 -5.16
C TYR A 343 -11.98 -13.74 -5.95
N SER A 344 -12.03 -12.50 -5.48
CA SER A 344 -11.39 -11.35 -6.09
C SER A 344 -10.67 -10.58 -4.99
N SER A 345 -9.35 -10.58 -4.99
CA SER A 345 -8.53 -9.79 -4.09
C SER A 345 -7.61 -8.87 -4.88
N ILE A 346 -7.40 -7.68 -4.37
CA ILE A 346 -6.43 -6.73 -4.88
C ILE A 346 -5.79 -6.02 -3.69
N GLU A 347 -4.52 -5.70 -3.80
CA GLU A 347 -3.76 -4.92 -2.85
C GLU A 347 -3.08 -3.76 -3.58
N LYS A 348 -2.73 -2.70 -2.86
CA LYS A 348 -2.02 -1.53 -3.39
C LYS A 348 -0.75 -1.93 -4.15
N MET A 349 0.01 -2.89 -3.62
CA MET A 349 1.24 -3.41 -4.23
C MET A 349 1.02 -3.98 -5.65
N ASN A 350 -0.17 -4.52 -5.95
CA ASN A 350 -0.44 -5.06 -7.28
C ASN A 350 -0.36 -3.99 -8.39
N PHE A 351 -0.68 -2.74 -8.09
CA PHE A 351 -0.51 -1.64 -9.05
C PHE A 351 0.97 -1.29 -9.27
N ASN A 352 1.84 -1.46 -8.26
CA ASN A 352 3.27 -1.28 -8.39
C ASN A 352 3.90 -2.31 -9.33
N GLU A 353 3.40 -3.55 -9.35
CA GLU A 353 3.81 -4.59 -10.32
C GLU A 353 3.49 -4.22 -11.78
N SER A 354 2.67 -3.21 -12.01
CA SER A 354 2.32 -2.72 -13.35
C SER A 354 3.37 -1.78 -13.95
N LYS A 355 4.33 -1.30 -13.18
CA LYS A 355 5.44 -0.49 -13.73
C LYS A 355 6.21 -1.30 -14.78
N GLU A 356 6.77 -0.62 -15.79
CA GLU A 356 7.60 -1.30 -16.81
C GLU A 356 8.81 -1.96 -16.14
N GLU A 357 9.36 -2.98 -16.82
CA GLU A 357 10.56 -3.69 -16.36
C GLU A 357 11.75 -2.75 -16.18
N VAL A 358 11.70 -2.03 -15.06
CA VAL A 358 12.93 -1.65 -14.42
C VAL A 358 13.58 -2.96 -14.03
N GLN A 359 14.72 -3.24 -14.62
CA GLN A 359 15.47 -4.41 -14.21
C GLN A 359 15.79 -4.24 -12.73
N ASP A 360 15.56 -5.29 -11.95
CA ASP A 360 15.93 -5.34 -10.56
C ASP A 360 15.18 -4.34 -9.66
N ILE A 361 13.85 -4.20 -9.84
CA ILE A 361 13.00 -3.44 -8.90
C ILE A 361 13.18 -4.02 -7.50
N PHE A 362 13.37 -3.14 -6.52
CA PHE A 362 13.42 -3.58 -5.13
C PHE A 362 12.04 -4.08 -4.68
N ASP A 363 12.04 -5.25 -4.08
CA ASP A 363 10.87 -5.91 -3.53
C ASP A 363 11.12 -6.14 -2.03
N GLU A 364 10.35 -5.47 -1.18
CA GLU A 364 10.48 -5.49 0.27
C GLU A 364 10.04 -6.80 0.93
N ARG A 365 9.45 -7.74 0.17
CA ARG A 365 8.99 -9.02 0.72
C ARG A 365 10.13 -9.81 1.33
N ASP A 366 9.90 -10.29 2.55
CA ASP A 366 10.83 -11.14 3.30
C ASP A 366 11.32 -12.34 2.49
N THR A 367 10.41 -12.96 1.72
CA THR A 367 10.73 -14.10 0.84
C THR A 367 11.70 -13.73 -0.27
N THR A 368 11.51 -12.58 -0.90
CA THR A 368 12.42 -12.07 -1.94
C THR A 368 13.77 -11.70 -1.34
N PHE A 369 13.76 -10.97 -0.22
CA PHE A 369 14.99 -10.61 0.47
C PHE A 369 15.83 -11.83 0.84
N TYR A 370 15.21 -12.83 1.48
CA TYR A 370 15.89 -14.04 1.92
C TYR A 370 16.34 -14.95 0.78
N ASN A 371 15.50 -15.15 -0.23
CA ASN A 371 15.72 -16.14 -1.28
C ASN A 371 16.50 -15.61 -2.49
N GLU A 372 16.46 -14.31 -2.73
CA GLU A 372 17.11 -13.69 -3.89
C GLU A 372 18.23 -12.77 -3.47
N TYR A 373 17.97 -11.74 -2.63
CA TYR A 373 18.96 -10.72 -2.33
C TYR A 373 20.08 -11.22 -1.44
N LEU A 374 19.77 -12.01 -0.41
CA LEU A 374 20.81 -12.63 0.43
C LEU A 374 21.61 -13.74 -0.29
N LYS A 375 21.28 -14.11 -1.52
CA LYS A 375 22.06 -15.06 -2.32
C LYS A 375 22.95 -14.39 -3.37
N ARG A 376 22.84 -13.07 -3.52
CA ARG A 376 23.70 -12.34 -4.46
C ARG A 376 25.16 -12.39 -4.02
N GLU A 377 26.05 -12.39 -5.01
CA GLU A 377 27.49 -12.27 -4.77
C GLU A 377 27.81 -10.86 -4.25
N LEU A 378 28.41 -10.79 -3.07
CA LEU A 378 28.75 -9.52 -2.44
C LEU A 378 29.99 -8.89 -3.10
N LYS A 379 29.95 -7.58 -3.28
CA LYS A 379 30.97 -6.77 -3.94
C LYS A 379 31.51 -5.71 -2.99
N LEU A 380 32.78 -5.37 -3.13
CA LEU A 380 33.42 -4.27 -2.42
C LEU A 380 33.69 -3.08 -3.34
N THR A 381 33.48 -1.89 -2.83
CA THR A 381 33.85 -0.61 -3.45
C THR A 381 34.66 0.23 -2.46
N ASN A 382 35.38 1.24 -2.98
CA ASN A 382 36.10 2.20 -2.15
C ASN A 382 35.24 3.38 -1.69
N ASN A 383 34.04 3.56 -2.29
CA ASN A 383 33.13 4.62 -1.88
C ASN A 383 32.42 4.23 -0.59
N ASN A 384 32.26 5.17 0.33
CA ASN A 384 31.44 4.97 1.52
C ASN A 384 30.02 4.63 1.11
N GLN A 385 29.37 3.68 1.80
CA GLN A 385 28.03 3.20 1.45
C GLN A 385 27.04 3.50 2.56
N PHE A 386 25.93 4.16 2.21
CA PHE A 386 24.74 4.23 3.04
C PHE A 386 23.66 3.33 2.46
N LYS A 387 23.04 2.53 3.32
CA LYS A 387 21.90 1.68 2.97
C LYS A 387 20.80 1.85 3.99
N PHE A 388 19.63 2.28 3.51
CA PHE A 388 18.38 2.14 4.22
C PHE A 388 17.65 0.96 3.57
N ILE A 389 17.40 -0.11 4.31
CA ILE A 389 16.79 -1.34 3.79
C ILE A 389 15.54 -1.59 4.61
N HIS A 390 14.38 -1.45 3.97
CA HIS A 390 13.07 -1.75 4.54
C HIS A 390 12.56 -3.08 4.00
N ILE A 391 12.18 -4.00 4.89
CA ILE A 391 11.54 -5.27 4.56
C ILE A 391 10.27 -5.46 5.37
N GLU A 392 9.35 -6.34 4.91
CA GLU A 392 8.04 -6.59 5.53
C GLU A 392 8.12 -6.94 7.02
N GLY A 393 9.19 -7.59 7.46
CA GLY A 393 9.43 -7.86 8.87
C GLY A 393 8.30 -8.62 9.56
N ALA A 394 7.65 -8.02 10.57
CA ALA A 394 6.54 -8.64 11.29
C ALA A 394 5.17 -8.08 10.88
N HIS A 395 5.09 -7.36 9.75
CA HIS A 395 3.84 -6.86 9.21
C HIS A 395 2.89 -8.01 8.81
N VAL A 396 1.60 -7.74 8.83
CA VAL A 396 0.56 -8.65 8.33
C VAL A 396 0.63 -8.76 6.79
N PRO A 397 0.28 -9.92 6.19
CA PRO A 397 -0.22 -11.15 6.81
C PRO A 397 0.88 -11.98 7.48
N PHE A 398 0.52 -12.73 8.55
CA PHE A 398 1.45 -13.67 9.20
C PHE A 398 1.48 -14.97 8.43
N ASP A 399 2.14 -14.97 7.30
CA ASP A 399 2.14 -16.04 6.30
C ASP A 399 3.48 -16.74 6.12
N LEU A 400 4.44 -16.50 7.03
CA LEU A 400 5.77 -17.11 6.99
C LEU A 400 6.09 -17.89 8.25
N ASP A 401 6.75 -19.03 8.07
CA ASP A 401 7.39 -19.78 9.14
C ASP A 401 8.81 -19.26 9.45
N GLU A 402 9.45 -19.82 10.46
CA GLU A 402 10.81 -19.45 10.88
C GLU A 402 11.88 -19.68 9.80
N TYR A 403 11.60 -20.45 8.75
CA TYR A 403 12.49 -20.74 7.61
C TYR A 403 12.18 -19.92 6.37
N VAL A 404 11.27 -18.92 6.49
CA VAL A 404 10.82 -18.06 5.40
C VAL A 404 10.03 -18.82 4.31
N ASN A 405 9.32 -19.87 4.71
CA ASN A 405 8.39 -20.58 3.83
C ASN A 405 6.96 -20.07 4.05
N LEU A 406 6.20 -19.98 2.95
CA LEU A 406 4.79 -19.57 3.02
C LEU A 406 3.95 -20.60 3.78
N ILE A 407 3.15 -20.11 4.71
CA ILE A 407 2.18 -20.88 5.50
C ILE A 407 0.81 -20.18 5.50
N SER A 408 -0.26 -20.93 5.69
CA SER A 408 -1.63 -20.38 5.63
C SER A 408 -2.17 -19.81 6.95
N ASN A 409 -1.56 -20.11 8.10
CA ASN A 409 -2.04 -19.72 9.43
C ASN A 409 -0.86 -19.47 10.37
N GLY A 410 -0.07 -18.45 10.06
CA GLY A 410 1.04 -18.02 10.91
C GLY A 410 0.58 -17.15 12.09
N THR A 411 1.52 -16.86 12.98
CA THR A 411 1.34 -15.96 14.11
C THR A 411 2.38 -14.85 14.06
N TYR A 412 2.12 -13.77 14.80
CA TYR A 412 3.08 -12.68 14.93
C TYR A 412 4.42 -13.16 15.51
N GLU A 413 4.37 -14.06 16.52
CA GLU A 413 5.56 -14.64 17.11
C GLU A 413 6.40 -15.45 16.11
N GLN A 414 5.76 -16.17 15.18
CA GLN A 414 6.46 -16.86 14.09
C GLN A 414 7.14 -15.86 13.15
N LYS A 415 6.46 -14.80 12.77
CA LYS A 415 7.07 -13.70 11.96
C LYS A 415 8.26 -13.06 12.68
N LEU A 416 8.23 -12.89 14.02
CA LEU A 416 9.40 -12.41 14.76
C LEU A 416 10.60 -13.36 14.62
N VAL A 417 10.38 -14.68 14.65
CA VAL A 417 11.46 -15.65 14.44
C VAL A 417 11.96 -15.63 12.99
N THR A 418 11.07 -15.39 12.03
CA THR A 418 11.44 -15.11 10.63
C THR A 418 12.39 -13.90 10.55
N CYS A 419 12.05 -12.79 11.22
CA CYS A 419 12.90 -11.60 11.32
C CYS A 419 14.30 -11.94 11.90
N PHE A 420 14.37 -12.79 12.95
CA PHE A 420 15.66 -13.22 13.50
C PHE A 420 16.50 -13.97 12.46
N ASN A 421 15.88 -14.90 11.72
CA ASN A 421 16.58 -15.67 10.71
C ASN A 421 17.13 -14.79 9.57
N ILE A 422 16.31 -13.90 9.04
CA ILE A 422 16.70 -12.98 7.96
C ILE A 422 17.82 -12.07 8.43
N THR A 423 17.63 -11.41 9.57
CA THR A 423 18.59 -10.45 10.12
C THR A 423 19.91 -11.13 10.47
N ASN A 424 19.88 -12.30 11.12
CA ASN A 424 21.10 -13.04 11.44
C ASN A 424 21.87 -13.41 10.17
N LYS A 425 21.18 -13.94 9.16
CA LYS A 425 21.82 -14.29 7.88
C LYS A 425 22.40 -13.08 7.16
N TYR A 426 21.74 -11.94 7.23
CA TYR A 426 22.27 -10.68 6.72
C TYR A 426 23.55 -10.27 7.44
N LEU A 427 23.57 -10.28 8.79
CA LEU A 427 24.74 -9.95 9.58
C LEU A 427 25.90 -10.94 9.36
N GLU A 428 25.59 -12.24 9.20
CA GLU A 428 26.60 -13.26 8.86
C GLU A 428 27.28 -12.97 7.51
N GLN A 429 26.55 -12.46 6.53
CA GLN A 429 27.16 -12.05 5.26
C GLN A 429 28.13 -10.88 5.43
N LEU A 430 27.76 -9.86 6.23
CA LEU A 430 28.66 -8.74 6.52
C LEU A 430 29.93 -9.22 7.26
N LYS A 431 29.78 -10.19 8.18
CA LYS A 431 30.91 -10.84 8.86
C LYS A 431 31.81 -11.60 7.88
N LYS A 432 31.19 -12.41 6.98
CA LYS A 432 31.91 -13.16 5.95
C LYS A 432 32.66 -12.25 4.98
N LEU A 433 32.10 -11.10 4.63
CA LEU A 433 32.74 -10.10 3.78
C LEU A 433 33.87 -9.31 4.53
N GLY A 434 33.94 -9.44 5.86
CA GLY A 434 34.93 -8.76 6.67
C GLY A 434 34.63 -7.29 6.97
N ILE A 435 33.43 -6.80 6.72
CA ILE A 435 33.04 -5.39 6.94
C ILE A 435 32.24 -5.16 8.22
N TYR A 436 31.73 -6.22 8.85
CA TYR A 436 30.81 -6.14 10.00
C TYR A 436 31.40 -5.30 11.15
N ASP A 437 32.65 -5.53 11.50
CA ASP A 437 33.30 -4.83 12.62
C ASP A 437 33.46 -3.32 12.35
N ASN A 438 33.60 -2.96 11.07
CA ASN A 438 33.81 -1.59 10.61
C ASN A 438 32.52 -0.87 10.13
N ALA A 439 31.38 -1.51 10.30
CA ALA A 439 30.10 -0.94 9.90
C ALA A 439 29.33 -0.35 11.08
N ASN A 440 28.68 0.78 10.86
CA ASN A 440 27.62 1.31 11.70
C ASN A 440 26.31 0.65 11.27
N ILE A 441 25.63 -0.04 12.18
CA ILE A 441 24.42 -0.81 11.86
C ILE A 441 23.33 -0.46 12.86
N ILE A 442 22.18 -0.04 12.34
CA ILE A 442 20.95 0.17 13.10
C ILE A 442 19.93 -0.86 12.63
N ILE A 443 19.40 -1.63 13.56
CA ILE A 443 18.26 -2.52 13.33
C ILE A 443 17.09 -1.90 14.08
N MET A 444 16.05 -1.53 13.36
CA MET A 444 14.91 -0.82 13.90
C MET A 444 13.60 -1.22 13.23
N SER A 445 12.49 -0.73 13.76
CA SER A 445 11.19 -0.79 13.10
C SER A 445 10.69 0.63 12.86
N ASP A 446 9.74 0.78 11.96
CA ASP A 446 9.03 2.03 11.70
C ASP A 446 8.01 2.34 12.82
N HIS A 447 7.29 1.32 13.28
CA HIS A 447 6.36 1.34 14.42
C HIS A 447 6.33 -0.01 15.15
N GLY A 448 5.66 -0.07 16.29
CA GLY A 448 5.40 -1.32 17.02
C GLY A 448 4.18 -2.06 16.44
N TYR A 449 3.71 -3.07 17.19
CA TYR A 449 2.60 -3.91 16.78
C TYR A 449 1.45 -3.84 17.78
N SER A 450 0.28 -3.34 17.36
CA SER A 450 -1.03 -3.53 18.00
C SER A 450 -2.14 -3.01 17.08
N PHE A 451 -3.33 -3.57 17.23
CA PHE A 451 -4.55 -3.09 16.58
C PHE A 451 -5.51 -2.38 17.56
N ILE A 452 -5.09 -2.14 18.79
CA ILE A 452 -5.93 -1.59 19.87
C ILE A 452 -5.45 -0.17 20.22
N GLY A 453 -6.07 0.84 19.60
CA GLY A 453 -5.87 2.25 19.92
C GLY A 453 -4.46 2.80 19.69
N PRO A 454 -4.13 4.02 20.16
CA PRO A 454 -2.80 4.61 20.02
C PRO A 454 -1.74 3.83 20.79
N GLU A 455 -2.15 3.02 21.72
CA GLU A 455 -1.41 2.42 22.81
C GLU A 455 -0.76 1.10 22.42
N GLY A 456 -0.37 0.86 21.24
CA GLY A 456 0.20 -0.44 20.91
C GLY A 456 1.22 -0.42 19.80
N ARG A 457 1.37 0.73 19.15
CA ARG A 457 2.30 0.87 18.03
C ARG A 457 3.45 1.84 18.30
N GLN A 458 3.47 2.47 19.46
CA GLN A 458 4.45 3.50 19.80
C GLN A 458 5.82 2.97 20.23
N ASN A 459 5.98 1.66 20.49
CA ASN A 459 7.25 1.11 20.99
C ASN A 459 7.94 0.18 19.97
N PRO A 460 8.52 0.72 18.88
CA PRO A 460 9.30 -0.04 17.91
C PRO A 460 10.63 -0.52 18.50
N ILE A 461 11.25 -1.55 17.88
CA ILE A 461 12.61 -1.98 18.22
C ILE A 461 13.65 -0.92 17.82
N LEU A 462 14.71 -0.82 18.61
CA LEU A 462 15.92 -0.08 18.26
C LEU A 462 17.15 -0.78 18.83
N TYR A 463 18.01 -1.29 17.94
CA TYR A 463 19.31 -1.86 18.22
C TYR A 463 20.36 -1.11 17.41
N ILE A 464 21.40 -0.63 18.07
CA ILE A 464 22.49 0.12 17.42
C ILE A 464 23.83 -0.56 17.70
N LYS A 465 24.62 -0.75 16.67
CA LYS A 465 26.04 -1.09 16.70
C LYS A 465 26.80 -0.05 15.91
N THR A 466 27.76 0.59 16.54
CA THR A 466 28.71 1.47 15.86
C THR A 466 29.99 0.75 15.48
N LYS A 467 30.81 1.40 14.64
CA LYS A 467 32.11 0.90 14.21
C LYS A 467 32.96 0.49 15.43
N ASN A 468 33.50 -0.73 15.39
CA ASN A 468 34.33 -1.32 16.44
C ASN A 468 33.62 -1.62 17.78
N ASP A 469 32.30 -1.47 17.90
CA ASP A 469 31.60 -1.98 19.07
C ASP A 469 31.67 -3.52 19.10
N LYS A 470 32.16 -4.03 20.24
CA LYS A 470 32.22 -5.48 20.52
C LYS A 470 31.81 -5.73 21.96
N HIS A 471 30.79 -6.57 22.10
CA HIS A 471 30.24 -6.96 23.38
C HIS A 471 30.14 -8.48 23.46
N ASN A 472 30.25 -9.06 24.65
CA ASN A 472 30.04 -10.49 24.88
C ASN A 472 28.52 -10.84 24.95
N LYS A 473 27.69 -9.83 25.12
CA LYS A 473 26.21 -9.91 25.14
C LYS A 473 25.64 -8.55 24.79
N THR A 474 24.41 -8.54 24.30
CA THR A 474 23.65 -7.30 24.06
C THR A 474 23.65 -6.42 25.31
N VAL A 475 23.98 -5.15 25.15
CA VAL A 475 23.92 -4.14 26.21
C VAL A 475 22.56 -3.48 26.18
N GLU A 476 21.86 -3.45 27.30
CA GLU A 476 20.58 -2.75 27.41
C GLU A 476 20.78 -1.34 27.94
N SER A 477 20.24 -0.34 27.26
CA SER A 477 20.29 1.07 27.65
C SER A 477 19.06 1.47 28.42
N ALA A 478 19.23 2.23 29.50
CA ALA A 478 18.13 2.82 30.28
C ALA A 478 17.65 4.19 29.74
N LYS A 479 18.10 4.60 28.55
CA LYS A 479 17.71 5.87 27.94
C LYS A 479 16.29 5.77 27.36
N LYS A 480 15.49 6.82 27.59
CA LYS A 480 14.17 6.98 27.00
C LYS A 480 14.28 7.71 25.67
N ILE A 481 14.34 6.95 24.58
CA ILE A 481 14.54 7.46 23.23
C ILE A 481 13.20 7.84 22.59
N SER A 482 13.22 8.89 21.78
CA SER A 482 12.16 9.21 20.82
C SER A 482 12.76 9.20 19.40
N TYR A 483 11.96 8.96 18.40
CA TYR A 483 12.42 9.10 17.00
C TYR A 483 12.81 10.54 16.65
N ASP A 484 12.39 11.54 17.43
CA ASP A 484 12.95 12.90 17.36
C ASP A 484 14.48 12.94 17.55
N ASP A 485 15.05 11.97 18.29
CA ASP A 485 16.48 11.94 18.61
C ASP A 485 17.33 11.34 17.49
N LEU A 486 16.68 10.67 16.52
CA LEU A 486 17.40 9.89 15.51
C LEU A 486 18.32 10.74 14.64
N GLN A 487 17.90 11.95 14.24
CA GLN A 487 18.74 12.80 13.38
C GLN A 487 20.03 13.22 14.10
N GLY A 488 19.95 13.54 15.39
CA GLY A 488 21.13 13.81 16.22
C GLY A 488 22.02 12.58 16.35
N ALA A 489 21.43 11.42 16.59
CA ALA A 489 22.19 10.16 16.68
C ALA A 489 22.89 9.79 15.36
N TYR A 490 22.23 9.99 14.23
CA TYR A 490 22.85 9.75 12.91
C TYR A 490 24.04 10.68 12.68
N GLU A 491 23.94 11.95 13.05
CA GLU A 491 25.05 12.89 12.95
C GLU A 491 26.21 12.49 13.86
N GLU A 492 25.92 12.12 15.11
CA GLU A 492 26.93 11.62 16.05
C GLU A 492 27.66 10.37 15.52
N ILE A 493 26.92 9.39 15.00
CA ILE A 493 27.45 8.16 14.39
C ILE A 493 28.37 8.51 13.21
N LEU A 494 27.89 9.38 12.30
CA LEU A 494 28.67 9.82 11.15
C LEU A 494 29.93 10.62 11.54
N ASN A 495 29.94 11.22 12.71
CA ASN A 495 31.10 11.89 13.28
C ASN A 495 32.00 10.96 14.13
N GLY A 496 31.68 9.65 14.18
CA GLY A 496 32.50 8.63 14.81
C GLY A 496 32.17 8.35 16.29
N ALA A 497 31.02 8.77 16.78
CA ALA A 497 30.55 8.41 18.12
C ALA A 497 30.36 6.89 18.24
N ASN A 498 30.46 6.37 19.45
CA ASN A 498 30.17 4.97 19.78
C ASN A 498 28.88 4.89 20.63
N THR A 499 28.32 3.68 20.77
CA THR A 499 27.06 3.46 21.48
C THR A 499 27.08 3.88 22.96
N LYS A 500 28.23 4.02 23.59
CA LYS A 500 28.36 4.48 24.98
C LYS A 500 28.09 5.99 25.13
N THR A 501 28.36 6.76 24.09
CA THR A 501 28.20 8.22 24.07
C THR A 501 26.90 8.66 23.40
N LEU A 502 26.32 7.80 22.55
CA LEU A 502 25.05 8.12 21.91
C LEU A 502 23.95 8.42 22.94
N PHE A 503 23.19 9.44 22.66
CA PHE A 503 22.07 9.87 23.51
C PHE A 503 22.49 10.31 24.93
N SER A 504 23.77 10.65 25.16
CA SER A 504 24.27 11.08 26.49
C SER A 504 23.50 12.28 27.04
N ASP A 505 23.17 13.22 26.17
CA ASP A 505 22.54 14.51 26.54
C ASP A 505 21.02 14.45 26.66
N ILE A 506 20.41 13.27 26.45
CA ILE A 506 18.97 13.11 26.54
C ILE A 506 18.51 13.14 28.00
N ASN A 507 17.57 14.05 28.29
CA ASN A 507 16.82 14.05 29.53
C ASN A 507 15.70 12.99 29.49
N ASN A 508 15.78 11.99 30.37
CA ASN A 508 14.76 10.93 30.48
C ASN A 508 13.39 11.41 31.00
N ASP A 509 13.34 12.58 31.65
CA ASP A 509 12.10 13.13 32.21
C ASP A 509 11.33 14.07 31.26
N ARG A 510 11.69 14.07 29.99
CA ARG A 510 11.02 14.88 28.96
C ARG A 510 9.74 14.22 28.45
N ASP A 511 8.86 15.04 27.89
CA ASP A 511 7.75 14.58 27.08
C ASP A 511 8.28 14.09 25.73
N ARG A 512 7.74 12.96 25.25
CA ARG A 512 8.04 12.40 23.93
C ARG A 512 6.76 12.47 23.09
N ARG A 513 6.81 13.14 21.96
CA ARG A 513 5.70 13.39 21.06
C ARG A 513 5.37 12.17 20.24
N TYR A 514 4.06 11.92 20.04
CA TYR A 514 3.51 10.90 19.18
C TYR A 514 2.28 11.43 18.46
N LEU A 515 2.17 11.24 17.15
CA LEU A 515 0.97 11.58 16.38
C LEU A 515 0.24 10.29 16.01
N PHE A 516 -0.94 10.12 16.55
CA PHE A 516 -1.79 8.98 16.29
C PHE A 516 -2.89 9.33 15.29
N TYR A 517 -3.18 8.41 14.38
CA TYR A 517 -4.35 8.42 13.52
C TYR A 517 -4.83 6.98 13.29
N ILE A 518 -6.08 6.83 12.85
CA ILE A 518 -6.66 5.53 12.49
C ILE A 518 -6.36 5.26 11.01
N TYR A 519 -6.04 4.04 10.67
CA TYR A 519 -5.83 3.62 9.29
C TYR A 519 -7.04 3.98 8.40
N ASN A 520 -6.80 4.55 7.24
CA ASN A 520 -7.80 5.16 6.33
C ASN A 520 -8.56 6.38 6.89
N GLN A 521 -8.07 7.00 7.98
CA GLN A 521 -8.58 8.26 8.55
C GLN A 521 -7.42 9.21 8.85
N GLU A 522 -6.43 9.21 7.98
CA GLU A 522 -5.17 9.94 8.16
C GLU A 522 -5.33 11.45 8.10
N ASP A 523 -6.49 11.93 7.63
CA ASP A 523 -6.82 13.36 7.62
C ASP A 523 -7.06 13.92 9.02
N HIS A 524 -7.15 13.05 10.04
CA HIS A 524 -7.31 13.43 11.43
C HIS A 524 -6.25 12.78 12.30
N MET A 525 -5.31 13.59 12.82
CA MET A 525 -4.25 13.16 13.73
C MET A 525 -4.43 13.78 15.11
N ILE A 526 -4.19 12.98 16.15
CA ILE A 526 -4.24 13.40 17.55
C ILE A 526 -2.83 13.34 18.12
N GLU A 527 -2.40 14.45 18.77
CA GLU A 527 -1.09 14.51 19.42
C GLU A 527 -1.14 13.95 20.84
N TYR A 528 -0.20 13.05 21.13
CA TYR A 528 0.04 12.50 22.46
C TYR A 528 1.44 12.85 22.94
N ASN A 529 1.59 12.96 24.25
CA ASN A 529 2.86 13.02 24.97
C ASN A 529 3.04 11.81 25.87
N GLN A 530 4.23 11.19 25.81
CA GLN A 530 4.63 10.08 26.66
C GLN A 530 5.71 10.51 27.65
N LYS A 531 5.42 10.47 28.95
CA LYS A 531 6.41 10.71 30.03
C LYS A 531 7.01 9.43 30.58
N GLY A 532 6.17 8.41 30.73
CA GLY A 532 6.55 7.11 31.27
C GLY A 532 7.44 6.31 30.31
N HIS A 533 7.42 5.00 30.46
CA HIS A 533 8.07 4.11 29.50
C HIS A 533 7.25 4.03 28.22
N ALA A 534 7.91 3.82 27.06
CA ALA A 534 7.23 3.72 25.78
C ALA A 534 6.16 2.59 25.72
N TRP A 535 6.31 1.56 26.55
CA TRP A 535 5.35 0.45 26.70
C TRP A 535 4.30 0.67 27.80
N ASP A 536 4.31 1.81 28.48
CA ASP A 536 3.39 2.12 29.58
C ASP A 536 2.27 3.03 29.05
N ASN A 537 1.20 2.38 28.62
CA ASN A 537 0.07 3.05 27.98
C ASN A 537 -0.62 4.08 28.88
N ASP A 538 -0.62 3.84 30.19
CA ASP A 538 -1.26 4.76 31.16
C ASP A 538 -0.54 6.12 31.24
N THR A 539 0.67 6.22 30.74
CA THR A 539 1.48 7.45 30.73
C THR A 539 1.50 8.16 29.36
N MET A 540 0.74 7.66 28.39
CA MET A 540 0.52 8.30 27.11
C MET A 540 -0.74 9.19 27.19
N ILE A 541 -0.53 10.50 27.21
CA ILE A 541 -1.59 11.48 27.50
C ILE A 541 -1.84 12.34 26.24
N PRO A 542 -3.10 12.48 25.77
CA PRO A 542 -3.42 13.39 24.69
C PRO A 542 -3.13 14.84 25.10
N THR A 543 -2.51 15.61 24.23
CA THR A 543 -2.16 17.02 24.49
C THR A 543 -3.34 17.96 24.28
N GLY A 544 -4.42 17.48 23.67
CA GLY A 544 -5.56 18.27 23.21
C GLY A 544 -5.32 18.95 21.85
N LYS A 545 -4.19 18.71 21.19
CA LYS A 545 -3.96 19.17 19.82
C LYS A 545 -4.39 18.10 18.83
N GLU A 546 -5.10 18.54 17.81
CA GLU A 546 -5.56 17.74 16.69
C GLU A 546 -5.17 18.44 15.38
N PHE A 547 -4.81 17.65 14.37
CA PHE A 547 -4.40 18.12 13.07
C PHE A 547 -5.33 17.51 12.03
N ASN A 548 -6.09 18.37 11.38
CA ASN A 548 -7.09 18.01 10.39
C ASN A 548 -6.67 18.55 9.01
N ARG A 549 -6.90 17.79 7.97
CA ARG A 549 -6.70 18.19 6.58
C ARG A 549 -8.03 18.29 5.86
#